data_0d8aebe0f82f6144ccd2105e43be5b90
#
_entry.id   0d8aebe0f82f6144ccd2105e43be5b90
#
_cell.length_a   1.000
_cell.length_b   1.000
_cell.length_c   1.000
_cell.angle_alpha   90.00
_cell.angle_beta   90.00
_cell.angle_gamma   90.00
#
_symmetry.space_group_name_H-M   'P 1'
#
loop_
_entity.id
_entity.type
_entity.pdbx_description
1 polymer ?
#
loop_
_entity_poly.entity_id
_entity_poly.type
_entity_poly.pdbx_seq_one_letter_code
_entity_poly.pdbx_strand_id
1 'polypeptide(L)'
;YIAMVIAQDTEYILFDEPTNNLDIYHATNLMKTVRKLCDELGKTIVLVLHEINYAAFYSDYICAFVDGKIAKFGTVEEVMTKEALTEIYKVDFEIMKIAGKPLSIYY
;
A
#
# COMPACT_ATOMS: atom_id res chain seq x y z
N TYR A 1 9.58 -5.65 -0.21
CA TYR A 1 8.92 -4.64 0.63
C TYR A 1 8.13 -3.67 -0.22
N ILE A 2 7.00 -3.28 0.29
CA ILE A 2 6.22 -2.18 -0.26
C ILE A 2 6.08 -1.14 0.82
N ALA A 3 6.58 0.06 0.54
CA ALA A 3 6.36 1.20 1.41
C ALA A 3 5.23 2.04 0.83
N MET A 4 4.26 2.36 1.66
CA MET A 4 3.13 3.18 1.29
C MET A 4 3.27 4.54 1.91
N VAL A 5 2.89 5.57 1.18
CA VAL A 5 2.80 6.92 1.74
C VAL A 5 1.33 7.31 1.72
N ILE A 6 0.78 7.51 2.90
CA ILE A 6 -0.53 8.10 3.09
C ILE A 6 -0.24 9.55 3.47
N ALA A 7 -0.25 10.42 2.46
CA ALA A 7 0.36 11.73 2.61
C ALA A 7 -0.67 12.83 2.83
N GLN A 8 -0.37 13.71 3.77
CA GLN A 8 -1.13 14.95 3.90
C GLN A 8 -0.28 16.15 4.28
N ASP A 9 0.77 16.06 5.06
CA ASP A 9 1.49 17.24 5.53
C ASP A 9 2.91 16.96 5.96
N THR A 10 3.53 17.92 6.63
CA THR A 10 4.96 18.02 6.89
C THR A 10 5.51 17.10 7.96
N GLU A 11 4.69 16.57 8.83
CA GLU A 11 5.14 15.63 9.85
C GLU A 11 4.96 14.20 9.39
N TYR A 12 5.96 13.36 9.64
CA TYR A 12 5.98 11.98 9.20
C TYR A 12 5.83 11.03 10.38
N ILE A 13 5.01 10.00 10.21
CA ILE A 13 4.92 8.88 11.14
C ILE A 13 5.23 7.62 10.35
N LEU A 14 6.18 6.85 10.83
CA LEU A 14 6.58 5.59 10.19
C LEU A 14 6.06 4.40 10.98
N PHE A 15 5.34 3.51 10.31
CA PHE A 15 4.95 2.22 10.86
C PHE A 15 5.59 1.12 10.04
N ASP A 16 6.34 0.23 10.69
CA ASP A 16 7.01 -0.88 10.02
C ASP A 16 6.21 -2.15 10.22
N GLU A 17 5.61 -2.64 9.13
CA GLU A 17 4.83 -3.88 9.11
C GLU A 17 3.78 -3.95 10.22
N PRO A 18 2.91 -2.92 10.35
CA PRO A 18 1.97 -2.87 11.46
C PRO A 18 0.91 -3.96 11.45
N THR A 19 0.68 -4.59 10.28
CA THR A 19 -0.29 -5.68 10.14
C THR A 19 0.34 -7.06 10.30
N ASN A 20 1.65 -7.13 10.54
CA ASN A 20 2.34 -8.40 10.70
C ASN A 20 1.82 -9.15 11.93
N ASN A 21 1.55 -10.44 11.77
CA ASN A 21 1.01 -11.31 12.83
C ASN A 21 -0.41 -10.97 13.30
N LEU A 22 -1.13 -10.11 12.58
CA LEU A 22 -2.53 -9.82 12.87
C LEU A 22 -3.45 -10.65 11.96
N ASP A 23 -4.60 -11.06 12.49
CA ASP A 23 -5.62 -11.67 11.66
C ASP A 23 -6.31 -10.62 10.78
N ILE A 24 -7.17 -11.07 9.88
CA ILE A 24 -7.84 -10.18 8.92
C ILE A 24 -8.64 -9.10 9.63
N TYR A 25 -9.33 -9.46 10.69
CA TYR A 25 -10.17 -8.51 11.43
C TYR A 25 -9.33 -7.39 12.05
N HIS A 26 -8.27 -7.75 12.78
CA HIS A 26 -7.42 -6.77 13.45
C HIS A 26 -6.58 -5.96 12.45
N ALA A 27 -6.07 -6.61 11.42
CA ALA A 27 -5.30 -5.93 10.39
C ALA A 27 -6.15 -4.89 9.65
N THR A 28 -7.37 -5.25 9.28
CA THR A 28 -8.28 -4.35 8.58
C THR A 28 -8.66 -3.16 9.47
N ASN A 29 -8.95 -3.41 10.74
CA ASN A 29 -9.27 -2.34 11.67
C ASN A 29 -8.09 -1.40 11.89
N LEU A 30 -6.87 -1.93 11.95
CA LEU A 30 -5.67 -1.12 12.07
C LEU A 30 -5.51 -0.21 10.85
N MET A 31 -5.69 -0.75 9.64
CA MET A 31 -5.56 0.03 8.41
C MET A 31 -6.60 1.14 8.34
N LYS A 32 -7.84 0.85 8.74
CA LYS A 32 -8.90 1.86 8.80
C LYS A 32 -8.57 2.96 9.80
N THR A 33 -8.04 2.60 10.96
CA THR A 33 -7.65 3.55 12.00
C THR A 33 -6.52 4.44 11.53
N VAL A 34 -5.50 3.86 10.90
CA VAL A 34 -4.37 4.63 10.36
C VAL A 34 -4.84 5.60 9.29
N ARG A 35 -5.70 5.17 8.38
CA ARG A 35 -6.25 6.05 7.35
C ARG A 35 -7.03 7.21 7.96
N LYS A 36 -7.85 6.91 8.95
CA LYS A 36 -8.62 7.93 9.65
C LYS A 36 -7.73 8.95 10.35
N LEU A 37 -6.68 8.48 11.02
CA LEU A 37 -5.72 9.37 11.68
C LEU A 37 -5.02 10.28 10.67
N CYS A 38 -4.62 9.74 9.53
CA CYS A 38 -4.01 10.54 8.49
C CYS A 38 -4.93 11.65 8.02
N ASP A 39 -6.18 11.32 7.74
CA ASP A 39 -7.15 12.28 7.24
C ASP A 39 -7.51 13.34 8.29
N GLU A 40 -7.65 12.94 9.54
CA GLU A 40 -8.05 13.86 10.62
C GLU A 40 -6.91 14.75 11.10
N LEU A 41 -5.69 14.21 11.20
CA LEU A 41 -4.56 14.95 11.74
C LEU A 41 -3.75 15.69 10.67
N GLY A 42 -4.00 15.40 9.40
CA GLY A 42 -3.26 16.03 8.31
C GLY A 42 -1.78 15.69 8.30
N LYS A 43 -1.42 14.48 8.73
CA LYS A 43 -0.04 14.03 8.80
C LYS A 43 0.29 13.05 7.68
N THR A 44 1.57 13.01 7.32
CA THR A 44 2.06 12.01 6.38
C THR A 44 2.39 10.74 7.14
N ILE A 45 1.78 9.64 6.76
CA ILE A 45 2.02 8.33 7.36
C ILE A 45 2.66 7.44 6.31
N VAL A 46 3.79 6.85 6.67
CA VAL A 46 4.50 5.90 5.83
C VAL A 46 4.37 4.51 6.46
N LEU A 47 3.83 3.58 5.68
CA LEU A 47 3.65 2.21 6.14
C LEU A 47 4.50 1.27 5.30
N VAL A 48 5.20 0.35 5.94
CA VAL A 48 5.89 -0.73 5.24
C VAL A 48 5.02 -1.97 5.35
N LEU A 49 4.55 -2.46 4.22
CA LEU A 49 3.64 -3.61 4.18
C LEU A 49 4.13 -4.64 3.17
N HIS A 50 3.73 -5.88 3.39
CA HIS A 50 3.93 -6.97 2.44
C HIS A 50 2.69 -7.23 1.58
N GLU A 51 1.50 -6.86 2.07
CA GLU A 51 0.25 -7.14 1.39
C GLU A 51 -0.11 -5.99 0.43
N ILE A 52 0.04 -6.26 -0.86
CA ILE A 52 -0.17 -5.24 -1.90
C ILE A 52 -1.61 -4.72 -1.93
N ASN A 53 -2.60 -5.54 -1.59
CA ASN A 53 -3.98 -5.11 -1.62
C ASN A 53 -4.32 -4.14 -0.49
N TYR A 54 -3.72 -4.29 0.68
CA TYR A 54 -3.82 -3.26 1.72
C TYR A 54 -3.19 -1.96 1.25
N ALA A 55 -2.02 -2.05 0.60
CA ALA A 55 -1.37 -0.87 0.04
C ALA A 55 -2.29 -0.16 -0.95
N ALA A 56 -2.90 -0.90 -1.86
CA ALA A 56 -3.76 -0.34 -2.88
C ALA A 56 -5.03 0.28 -2.31
N PHE A 57 -5.60 -0.36 -1.30
CA PHE A 57 -6.92 0.05 -0.79
C PHE A 57 -6.85 1.29 0.11
N TYR A 58 -5.78 1.43 0.89
CA TYR A 58 -5.72 2.47 1.92
C TYR A 58 -4.74 3.60 1.64
N SER A 59 -3.91 3.50 0.59
CA SER A 59 -2.86 4.48 0.32
C SER A 59 -3.25 5.51 -0.74
N ASP A 60 -2.53 6.62 -0.73
CA ASP A 60 -2.55 7.59 -1.81
C ASP A 60 -1.42 7.30 -2.80
N TYR A 61 -0.25 6.90 -2.29
CA TYR A 61 0.93 6.59 -3.09
C TYR A 61 1.53 5.27 -2.67
N ILE A 62 2.18 4.59 -3.60
CA ILE A 62 2.89 3.34 -3.35
C ILE A 62 4.33 3.49 -3.82
N CYS A 63 5.25 3.04 -2.98
CA CYS A 63 6.66 2.91 -3.33
C CYS A 63 7.06 1.45 -3.20
N ALA A 64 7.42 0.83 -4.30
CA ALA A 64 7.81 -0.58 -4.32
C ALA A 64 9.33 -0.70 -4.33
N PHE A 65 9.86 -1.52 -3.41
CA PHE A 65 11.28 -1.76 -3.30
C PHE A 65 11.61 -3.19 -3.74
N VAL A 66 12.64 -3.31 -4.57
CA VAL A 66 13.19 -4.60 -4.98
C VAL A 66 14.71 -4.53 -4.80
N ASP A 67 15.27 -5.50 -4.08
CA ASP A 67 16.71 -5.57 -3.83
C ASP A 67 17.30 -4.27 -3.27
N GLY A 68 16.57 -3.64 -2.35
CA GLY A 68 17.01 -2.41 -1.70
C GLY A 68 16.89 -1.14 -2.55
N LYS A 69 16.29 -1.26 -3.73
CA LYS A 69 16.13 -0.13 -4.64
C LYS A 69 14.66 0.15 -4.92
N ILE A 70 14.35 1.39 -5.24
CA ILE A 70 13.00 1.75 -5.65
C ILE A 70 12.77 1.22 -7.06
N ALA A 71 11.85 0.26 -7.19
CA ALA A 71 11.48 -0.30 -8.49
C ALA A 71 10.38 0.54 -9.15
N LYS A 72 9.46 1.08 -8.36
CA LYS A 72 8.36 1.89 -8.87
C LYS A 72 7.85 2.81 -7.76
N PHE A 73 7.53 4.04 -8.11
CA PHE A 73 6.89 4.98 -7.21
C PHE A 73 5.84 5.77 -7.97
N GLY A 74 4.68 5.95 -7.36
CA GLY A 74 3.62 6.74 -7.98
C GLY A 74 2.33 6.63 -7.20
N THR A 75 1.27 7.18 -7.78
CA THR A 75 -0.07 7.00 -7.22
C THR A 75 -0.45 5.53 -7.25
N VAL A 76 -1.46 5.18 -6.44
CA VAL A 76 -1.97 3.80 -6.44
C VAL A 76 -2.31 3.34 -7.85
N GLU A 77 -2.95 4.19 -8.63
CA GLU A 77 -3.36 3.82 -10.00
C GLU A 77 -2.19 3.62 -10.93
N GLU A 78 -1.12 4.39 -10.75
CA GLU A 78 0.09 4.24 -11.57
C GLU A 78 0.86 2.96 -11.25
N VAL A 79 0.87 2.53 -9.98
CA VAL A 79 1.62 1.36 -9.55
C VAL A 79 0.82 0.08 -9.69
N MET A 80 -0.50 0.13 -9.45
CA MET A 80 -1.38 -1.04 -9.49
C MET A 80 -1.77 -1.38 -10.92
N THR A 81 -0.79 -1.68 -11.75
CA THR A 81 -1.00 -2.17 -13.10
C THR A 81 -0.45 -3.59 -13.24
N LYS A 82 -1.04 -4.34 -14.14
CA LYS A 82 -0.59 -5.71 -14.42
C LYS A 82 0.90 -5.73 -14.79
N GLU A 83 1.33 -4.81 -15.62
CA GLU A 83 2.71 -4.75 -16.11
C GLU A 83 3.68 -4.44 -14.97
N ALA A 84 3.39 -3.43 -14.15
CA ALA A 84 4.27 -3.04 -13.06
C ALA A 84 4.37 -4.14 -12.00
N LEU A 85 3.24 -4.72 -11.60
CA LEU A 85 3.24 -5.75 -10.56
C LEU A 85 3.87 -7.05 -11.04
N THR A 86 3.66 -7.43 -12.28
CA THR A 86 4.31 -8.61 -12.86
C THR A 86 5.82 -8.42 -12.87
N GLU A 87 6.29 -7.25 -13.21
CA GLU A 87 7.73 -6.94 -13.20
C GLU A 87 8.31 -6.98 -11.79
N ILE A 88 7.59 -6.41 -10.81
CA ILE A 88 8.07 -6.33 -9.42
C ILE A 88 8.09 -7.70 -8.76
N TYR A 89 7.02 -8.46 -8.89
CA TYR A 89 6.85 -9.72 -8.15
C TYR A 89 7.23 -10.96 -8.94
N LYS A 90 7.37 -10.85 -10.25
CA LYS A 90 7.74 -11.97 -11.13
C LYS A 90 6.72 -13.09 -11.14
N VAL A 91 5.44 -12.74 -10.97
CA VAL A 91 4.30 -13.66 -11.10
C VAL A 91 3.24 -12.98 -11.92
N ASP A 92 2.28 -13.76 -12.43
CA ASP A 92 1.20 -13.21 -13.22
C ASP A 92 0.18 -12.49 -12.34
N PHE A 93 -0.21 -11.30 -12.76
CA PHE A 93 -1.20 -10.49 -12.06
C PHE A 93 -2.38 -10.15 -12.96
N GLU A 94 -3.55 -10.10 -12.35
CA GLU A 94 -4.74 -9.48 -12.94
C GLU A 94 -5.20 -8.38 -12.01
N ILE A 95 -5.69 -7.29 -12.58
CA ILE A 95 -6.18 -6.15 -11.81
C ILE A 95 -7.67 -5.99 -12.06
N MET A 96 -8.43 -5.92 -10.97
CA MET A 96 -9.86 -5.64 -11.00
C MET A 96 -10.13 -4.37 -10.22
N LYS A 97 -11.26 -3.73 -10.47
CA LYS A 97 -11.70 -2.60 -9.64
C LYS A 97 -12.89 -3.02 -8.80
N ILE A 98 -12.77 -2.82 -7.50
CA ILE A 98 -13.83 -3.10 -6.54
C ILE A 98 -13.98 -1.88 -5.65
N ALA A 99 -15.21 -1.39 -5.50
CA ALA A 99 -15.50 -0.18 -4.73
C ALA A 99 -14.64 1.01 -5.18
N GLY A 100 -14.38 1.11 -6.50
CA GLY A 100 -13.58 2.19 -7.08
C GLY A 100 -12.07 2.08 -6.87
N LYS A 101 -11.59 0.97 -6.29
CA LYS A 101 -10.17 0.77 -6.01
C LYS A 101 -9.63 -0.48 -6.70
N PRO A 102 -8.34 -0.45 -7.10
CA PRO A 102 -7.76 -1.62 -7.75
C PRO A 102 -7.51 -2.75 -6.74
N LEU A 103 -7.85 -3.96 -7.15
CA LEU A 103 -7.57 -5.19 -6.42
C LEU A 103 -6.70 -6.07 -7.29
N SER A 104 -5.59 -6.55 -6.74
CA SER A 104 -4.71 -7.46 -7.48
C SER A 104 -5.05 -8.91 -7.17
N ILE A 105 -5.04 -9.73 -8.21
CA ILE A 105 -5.17 -11.17 -8.12
C ILE A 105 -3.91 -11.75 -8.74
N TYR A 106 -3.21 -12.61 -8.02
CA TYR A 106 -1.97 -13.21 -8.50
C TYR A 106 -2.01 -14.73 -8.35
N TYR A 107 -1.31 -15.38 -9.26
CA TYR A 107 -1.32 -16.85 -9.33
C TYR A 107 -0.05 -17.39 -9.95
#